data_53609112484e830acfe8de833b9ec796
#
_entry.id   53609112484e830acfe8de833b9ec796
#
_cell.length_a   1.000
_cell.length_b   1.000
_cell.length_c   1.000
_cell.angle_alpha   90.00
_cell.angle_beta   90.00
_cell.angle_gamma   90.00
#
_symmetry.space_group_name_H-M   'P 1'
#
loop_
_entity.id
_entity.type
_entity.pdbx_description
1 polymer ?
#
loop_
_entity_poly.entity_id
_entity_poly.type
_entity_poly.pdbx_seq_one_letter_code
_entity_poly.pdbx_strand_id
1 'polypeptide(L)'
;MTATDTGAPDPATADDRVPVGPRSAATTDGPATTPDGATTRPATDTDAGATDPATAGSGPDRRLTMLPGPELLPDVLPTDRLLAGGKPVPELRTDLRRIDDRRNVGSVLLTLAQPVVTIGAAIWLDNPLAWVAAFLLMGPVHARFAILAHEAAHKLLFTNKRWNDLVGKWLLSYPAFVPFDAYRRVHFAHHREEFGPDEPDMNLYAGYPITRGSFRRKMRRDALGRSGWKNLRGLLSALRSRTARPLALRILAAQLLVLVPLTLVGRPELYLFLWLAPWLTVWRVINRLRAIAEHGGMTASKDRRLTTHHVRQTWAARFVLVPFHTGWHLAHHVDMGVPWRNLPALHHELVAAGWVVPGLEYPSYRALWAALRSRPDATAA
;
A
#
# COMPACT_ATOMS: atom_id res chain seq x y z
N MET A 1 -22.84 61.45 3.15
CA MET A 1 -22.98 61.03 1.76
C MET A 1 -22.35 59.67 1.63
N THR A 2 -23.18 58.69 1.80
CA THR A 2 -23.39 57.37 1.22
C THR A 2 -22.12 56.65 0.74
N ALA A 3 -21.67 55.66 1.54
CA ALA A 3 -20.80 54.58 1.16
C ALA A 3 -21.66 53.38 0.76
N THR A 4 -21.44 52.85 -0.43
CA THR A 4 -22.05 51.63 -0.91
C THR A 4 -21.15 50.42 -0.56
N ASP A 5 -21.71 49.55 0.21
CA ASP A 5 -21.25 48.24 0.59
C ASP A 5 -21.35 47.29 -0.63
N THR A 6 -20.25 46.66 -1.06
CA THR A 6 -20.25 45.56 -2.00
C THR A 6 -19.60 44.36 -1.34
N GLY A 7 -20.44 43.54 -0.71
CA GLY A 7 -20.09 42.26 -0.13
C GLY A 7 -19.62 41.26 -1.20
N ALA A 8 -18.44 40.71 -1.00
CA ALA A 8 -17.96 39.51 -1.70
C ALA A 8 -18.53 38.26 -1.02
N PRO A 9 -18.94 37.21 -1.76
CA PRO A 9 -19.47 35.99 -1.17
C PRO A 9 -18.39 35.06 -0.65
N ASP A 10 -18.68 34.47 0.49
CA ASP A 10 -17.95 33.44 1.22
C ASP A 10 -17.81 32.13 0.38
N PRO A 11 -16.63 31.54 0.23
CA PRO A 11 -16.41 30.27 -0.46
C PRO A 11 -16.41 29.08 0.49
N ALA A 12 -17.53 28.80 1.15
CA ALA A 12 -17.64 27.60 1.99
C ALA A 12 -18.96 26.88 1.78
N THR A 13 -19.13 26.23 0.64
CA THR A 13 -20.00 25.02 0.46
C THR A 13 -19.77 24.45 -0.95
N ALA A 14 -18.75 23.60 -1.12
CA ALA A 14 -18.66 22.73 -2.28
C ALA A 14 -19.30 21.38 -1.93
N ASP A 15 -20.52 21.20 -2.41
CA ASP A 15 -21.32 19.98 -2.37
C ASP A 15 -20.64 18.89 -3.23
N ASP A 16 -20.25 17.77 -2.61
CA ASP A 16 -19.63 16.60 -3.26
C ASP A 16 -20.69 15.75 -4.00
N ARG A 17 -21.43 16.32 -4.92
CA ARG A 17 -22.31 15.58 -5.84
C ARG A 17 -21.70 15.48 -7.22
N VAL A 18 -21.18 14.28 -7.55
CA VAL A 18 -20.85 13.88 -8.92
C VAL A 18 -22.16 13.76 -9.71
N PRO A 19 -22.28 14.40 -10.90
CA PRO A 19 -23.50 14.28 -11.69
C PRO A 19 -23.62 12.88 -12.33
N VAL A 20 -24.71 12.20 -12.05
CA VAL A 20 -25.15 11.00 -12.73
C VAL A 20 -25.77 11.43 -14.07
N GLY A 21 -25.16 11.05 -15.19
CA GLY A 21 -25.71 11.26 -16.53
C GLY A 21 -26.95 10.38 -16.79
N PRO A 22 -27.84 10.74 -17.74
CA PRO A 22 -29.15 10.15 -17.90
C PRO A 22 -29.12 8.72 -18.46
N ARG A 23 -29.94 7.87 -17.86
CA ARG A 23 -30.29 6.53 -18.40
C ARG A 23 -31.06 6.71 -19.70
N SER A 24 -30.55 6.14 -20.80
CA SER A 24 -31.30 5.94 -22.04
C SER A 24 -31.98 4.59 -22.02
N ALA A 25 -33.24 4.60 -22.44
CA ALA A 25 -34.18 3.47 -22.45
C ALA A 25 -33.82 2.44 -23.53
N ALA A 26 -34.23 1.19 -23.26
CA ALA A 26 -34.12 0.02 -24.13
C ALA A 26 -34.89 0.15 -25.42
N THR A 27 -34.32 -0.36 -26.51
CA THR A 27 -35.06 -0.97 -27.64
C THR A 27 -34.37 -2.26 -28.04
N THR A 28 -35.22 -3.30 -28.17
CA THR A 28 -34.97 -4.66 -28.65
C THR A 28 -34.63 -4.65 -30.14
N ASP A 29 -33.66 -5.47 -30.59
CA ASP A 29 -33.78 -6.47 -31.65
C ASP A 29 -32.45 -7.21 -31.91
N GLY A 30 -32.57 -8.53 -32.11
CA GLY A 30 -31.55 -9.56 -32.15
C GLY A 30 -30.71 -9.64 -33.46
N PRO A 31 -30.18 -10.85 -33.86
CA PRO A 31 -28.81 -11.22 -33.48
C PRO A 31 -27.81 -11.13 -34.66
N ALA A 32 -26.52 -10.84 -34.41
CA ALA A 32 -25.44 -11.06 -35.36
C ALA A 32 -24.16 -11.50 -34.68
N THR A 33 -23.80 -12.73 -34.95
CA THR A 33 -22.47 -13.39 -35.07
C THR A 33 -21.25 -12.75 -34.46
N THR A 34 -20.59 -13.50 -33.55
CA THR A 34 -19.24 -13.36 -33.03
C THR A 34 -18.15 -13.38 -34.11
N PRO A 35 -17.02 -12.74 -33.87
CA PRO A 35 -15.81 -13.52 -33.72
C PRO A 35 -14.97 -13.16 -32.47
N ASP A 36 -14.41 -14.21 -31.92
CA ASP A 36 -13.29 -14.36 -30.98
C ASP A 36 -12.61 -13.09 -30.44
N GLY A 37 -12.89 -12.79 -29.18
CA GLY A 37 -12.09 -11.91 -28.35
C GLY A 37 -11.71 -12.64 -27.08
N ALA A 38 -10.44 -13.04 -26.97
CA ALA A 38 -9.88 -13.73 -25.84
C ALA A 38 -10.11 -12.94 -24.54
N THR A 39 -11.06 -13.38 -23.73
CA THR A 39 -11.20 -12.99 -22.34
C THR A 39 -10.07 -13.63 -21.56
N THR A 40 -9.10 -12.84 -21.16
CA THR A 40 -8.14 -13.23 -20.13
C THR A 40 -8.88 -13.35 -18.80
N ARG A 41 -9.34 -14.55 -18.49
CA ARG A 41 -9.74 -14.93 -17.14
C ARG A 41 -8.54 -14.74 -16.21
N PRO A 42 -8.69 -14.10 -15.05
CA PRO A 42 -7.69 -14.21 -14.00
C PRO A 42 -7.65 -15.68 -13.58
N ALA A 43 -6.45 -16.26 -13.58
CA ALA A 43 -6.21 -17.60 -13.07
C ALA A 43 -6.62 -17.65 -11.59
N THR A 44 -7.75 -18.29 -11.33
CA THR A 44 -8.17 -18.68 -9.99
C THR A 44 -7.31 -19.86 -9.58
N ASP A 45 -6.25 -19.64 -8.78
CA ASP A 45 -5.71 -20.68 -7.92
C ASP A 45 -6.73 -20.93 -6.80
N THR A 46 -7.75 -21.70 -7.12
CA THR A 46 -8.65 -22.32 -6.15
C THR A 46 -7.97 -23.54 -5.55
N ASP A 47 -7.17 -23.32 -4.50
CA ASP A 47 -6.98 -24.32 -3.46
C ASP A 47 -8.01 -24.02 -2.35
N ALA A 48 -9.28 -24.16 -2.69
CA ALA A 48 -10.37 -24.27 -1.75
C ALA A 48 -10.44 -25.74 -1.34
N GLY A 49 -9.85 -26.07 -0.19
CA GLY A 49 -10.12 -27.32 0.50
C GLY A 49 -11.62 -27.44 0.74
N ALA A 50 -12.21 -28.52 0.26
CA ALA A 50 -13.57 -28.91 0.48
C ALA A 50 -13.92 -28.85 1.96
N THR A 51 -14.94 -28.06 2.31
CA THR A 51 -15.58 -28.09 3.63
C THR A 51 -16.62 -29.17 3.62
N ASP A 52 -16.39 -30.20 4.42
CA ASP A 52 -17.37 -31.26 4.74
C ASP A 52 -18.50 -30.65 5.59
N PRO A 53 -19.80 -30.84 5.25
CA PRO A 53 -20.91 -30.26 5.98
C PRO A 53 -21.40 -31.22 7.07
N ALA A 54 -20.65 -31.43 8.14
CA ALA A 54 -21.16 -32.09 9.34
C ALA A 54 -20.31 -31.74 10.55
N THR A 55 -20.70 -30.65 11.25
CA THR A 55 -20.75 -30.57 12.71
C THR A 55 -21.30 -29.20 13.10
N ALA A 56 -22.59 -29.12 13.34
CA ALA A 56 -23.22 -28.04 14.07
C ALA A 56 -22.84 -28.19 15.55
N GLY A 57 -22.18 -27.13 16.13
CA GLY A 57 -22.05 -27.00 17.57
C GLY A 57 -20.66 -26.85 18.12
N SER A 58 -19.96 -25.76 17.77
CA SER A 58 -19.00 -25.08 18.68
C SER A 58 -18.80 -23.66 18.14
N GLY A 59 -18.88 -22.67 19.01
CA GLY A 59 -18.62 -21.27 18.64
C GLY A 59 -17.25 -21.13 17.98
N PRO A 60 -16.98 -20.04 17.23
CA PRO A 60 -15.75 -19.91 16.44
C PRO A 60 -14.53 -20.10 17.35
N ASP A 61 -13.68 -21.06 16.98
CA ASP A 61 -12.42 -21.31 17.70
C ASP A 61 -11.57 -20.04 17.63
N ARG A 62 -11.56 -19.27 18.71
CA ARG A 62 -10.83 -18.00 18.86
C ARG A 62 -9.33 -18.11 18.54
N ARG A 63 -8.79 -19.33 18.43
CA ARG A 63 -7.39 -19.59 18.07
C ARG A 63 -7.10 -19.43 16.57
N LEU A 64 -8.13 -19.30 15.74
CA LEU A 64 -7.98 -19.18 14.29
C LEU A 64 -8.34 -17.79 13.75
N THR A 65 -8.59 -16.81 14.61
CA THR A 65 -8.86 -15.43 14.21
C THR A 65 -7.72 -14.49 14.63
N MET A 66 -7.51 -13.45 13.82
CA MET A 66 -6.58 -12.34 14.13
C MET A 66 -7.32 -11.15 14.74
N LEU A 67 -8.64 -11.24 14.89
CA LEU A 67 -9.47 -10.16 15.43
C LEU A 67 -9.21 -9.95 16.91
N PRO A 68 -9.08 -8.69 17.37
CA PRO A 68 -8.99 -8.37 18.78
C PRO A 68 -10.27 -8.76 19.51
N GLY A 69 -10.14 -9.20 20.77
CA GLY A 69 -11.29 -9.46 21.64
C GLY A 69 -12.02 -8.16 22.01
N PRO A 70 -13.31 -8.25 22.40
CA PRO A 70 -14.11 -7.08 22.80
C PRO A 70 -13.47 -6.21 23.89
N GLU A 71 -12.70 -6.83 24.79
CA GLU A 71 -11.98 -6.16 25.87
C GLU A 71 -10.88 -5.20 25.38
N LEU A 72 -10.43 -5.35 24.13
CA LEU A 72 -9.45 -4.48 23.47
C LEU A 72 -10.10 -3.41 22.60
N LEU A 73 -11.42 -3.34 22.56
CA LEU A 73 -12.21 -2.45 21.72
C LEU A 73 -13.12 -1.54 22.53
N PRO A 74 -12.59 -0.72 23.47
CA PRO A 74 -13.42 0.14 24.30
C PRO A 74 -14.22 1.13 23.44
N ASP A 75 -15.47 1.38 23.83
CA ASP A 75 -16.36 2.37 23.21
C ASP A 75 -16.21 3.70 23.96
N VAL A 76 -15.19 4.47 23.55
CA VAL A 76 -14.79 5.73 24.20
C VAL A 76 -15.00 6.96 23.31
N LEU A 77 -15.48 6.76 22.09
CA LEU A 77 -15.72 7.84 21.14
C LEU A 77 -17.23 8.16 21.02
N PRO A 78 -17.60 9.42 20.69
CA PRO A 78 -16.73 10.56 20.41
C PRO A 78 -16.13 11.23 21.65
N THR A 79 -15.07 12.05 21.42
CA THR A 79 -14.50 12.97 22.40
C THR A 79 -14.57 14.42 21.86
N ASP A 80 -14.04 15.37 22.63
CA ASP A 80 -13.85 16.77 22.17
C ASP A 80 -12.86 16.89 21.00
N ARG A 81 -12.00 15.87 20.78
CA ARG A 81 -10.96 15.88 19.73
C ARG A 81 -11.20 14.87 18.60
N LEU A 82 -11.97 13.82 18.85
CA LEU A 82 -12.21 12.72 17.89
C LEU A 82 -13.69 12.42 17.72
N LEU A 83 -14.13 12.26 16.50
CA LEU A 83 -15.48 11.81 16.13
C LEU A 83 -15.67 10.31 16.38
N ALA A 84 -16.91 9.81 16.32
CA ALA A 84 -17.27 8.42 16.58
C ALA A 84 -16.45 7.37 15.80
N GLY A 85 -15.96 7.68 14.59
CA GLY A 85 -15.10 6.79 13.80
C GLY A 85 -13.59 6.99 14.01
N GLY A 86 -13.16 7.76 15.03
CA GLY A 86 -11.76 8.09 15.30
C GLY A 86 -11.19 9.21 14.44
N LYS A 87 -11.95 9.76 13.49
CA LYS A 87 -11.52 10.92 12.69
C LYS A 87 -11.40 12.15 13.58
N PRO A 88 -10.37 12.98 13.37
CA PRO A 88 -10.24 14.24 14.11
C PRO A 88 -11.43 15.17 13.87
N VAL A 89 -11.80 15.97 14.89
CA VAL A 89 -12.74 17.09 14.72
C VAL A 89 -12.19 18.11 13.72
N PRO A 90 -13.03 18.98 13.10
CA PRO A 90 -12.61 19.82 11.97
C PRO A 90 -11.35 20.65 12.22
N GLU A 91 -11.21 21.24 13.39
CA GLU A 91 -10.09 22.09 13.77
C GLU A 91 -8.78 21.30 13.80
N LEU A 92 -8.75 20.21 14.56
CA LEU A 92 -7.61 19.30 14.65
C LEU A 92 -7.28 18.65 13.29
N ARG A 93 -8.30 18.31 12.54
CA ARG A 93 -8.16 17.72 11.21
C ARG A 93 -7.48 18.67 10.23
N THR A 94 -7.81 19.95 10.28
CA THR A 94 -7.18 20.97 9.47
C THR A 94 -5.70 21.07 9.75
N ASP A 95 -5.29 21.03 11.01
CA ASP A 95 -3.88 21.04 11.40
C ASP A 95 -3.14 19.77 11.00
N LEU A 96 -3.74 18.61 11.25
CA LEU A 96 -3.15 17.32 10.90
C LEU A 96 -3.02 17.10 9.38
N ARG A 97 -3.81 17.78 8.57
CA ARG A 97 -3.76 17.68 7.10
C ARG A 97 -2.80 18.65 6.43
N ARG A 98 -2.04 19.44 7.17
CA ARG A 98 -1.02 20.32 6.62
C ARG A 98 0.10 19.52 5.94
N ILE A 99 0.39 19.88 4.70
CA ILE A 99 1.48 19.31 3.91
C ILE A 99 2.71 20.20 4.05
N ASP A 100 3.84 19.63 4.45
CA ASP A 100 5.13 20.32 4.54
C ASP A 100 5.93 20.06 3.24
N ASP A 101 5.73 20.89 2.24
CA ASP A 101 6.36 20.75 0.92
C ASP A 101 7.89 20.75 1.01
N ARG A 102 8.49 21.60 1.86
CA ARG A 102 9.96 21.71 1.99
C ARG A 102 10.57 20.40 2.50
N ARG A 103 10.01 19.86 3.58
CA ARG A 103 10.46 18.58 4.13
C ARG A 103 10.17 17.42 3.17
N ASN A 104 9.09 17.49 2.40
CA ASN A 104 8.76 16.46 1.43
C ASN A 104 9.71 16.49 0.24
N VAL A 105 10.13 17.68 -0.26
CA VAL A 105 11.23 17.81 -1.23
C VAL A 105 12.49 17.11 -0.71
N GLY A 106 12.92 17.41 0.54
CA GLY A 106 14.05 16.73 1.16
C GLY A 106 13.91 15.22 1.20
N SER A 107 12.71 14.70 1.52
CA SER A 107 12.45 13.24 1.54
C SER A 107 12.52 12.62 0.15
N VAL A 108 12.04 13.30 -0.88
CA VAL A 108 12.16 12.86 -2.28
C VAL A 108 13.63 12.83 -2.69
N LEU A 109 14.38 13.92 -2.46
CA LEU A 109 15.80 14.00 -2.81
C LEU A 109 16.63 12.92 -2.11
N LEU A 110 16.41 12.71 -0.79
CA LEU A 110 17.05 11.63 -0.04
C LEU A 110 16.69 10.25 -0.60
N THR A 111 15.44 10.04 -1.02
CA THR A 111 15.02 8.77 -1.64
C THR A 111 15.72 8.54 -2.97
N LEU A 112 15.84 9.57 -3.81
CA LEU A 112 16.55 9.50 -5.08
C LEU A 112 18.07 9.34 -4.91
N ALA A 113 18.66 9.91 -3.85
CA ALA A 113 20.07 9.74 -3.55
C ALA A 113 20.44 8.33 -3.05
N GLN A 114 19.52 7.63 -2.40
CA GLN A 114 19.82 6.32 -1.80
C GLN A 114 20.33 5.26 -2.81
N PRO A 115 19.71 5.03 -3.97
CA PRO A 115 20.27 4.09 -4.94
C PRO A 115 21.67 4.53 -5.42
N VAL A 116 21.88 5.83 -5.62
CA VAL A 116 23.19 6.36 -6.04
C VAL A 116 24.24 6.07 -4.99
N VAL A 117 23.97 6.38 -3.72
CA VAL A 117 24.89 6.13 -2.60
C VAL A 117 25.11 4.62 -2.41
N THR A 118 24.05 3.81 -2.48
CA THR A 118 24.16 2.35 -2.27
C THR A 118 24.98 1.69 -3.37
N ILE A 119 24.73 2.03 -4.63
CA ILE A 119 25.46 1.49 -5.78
C ILE A 119 26.89 2.04 -5.80
N GLY A 120 27.06 3.35 -5.58
CA GLY A 120 28.38 3.99 -5.52
C GLY A 120 29.28 3.41 -4.43
N ALA A 121 28.73 3.15 -3.25
CA ALA A 121 29.44 2.49 -2.16
C ALA A 121 29.85 1.05 -2.52
N ALA A 122 28.99 0.29 -3.20
CA ALA A 122 29.31 -1.06 -3.64
C ALA A 122 30.44 -1.07 -4.68
N ILE A 123 30.43 -0.10 -5.62
CA ILE A 123 31.49 0.06 -6.62
C ILE A 123 32.81 0.48 -5.92
N TRP A 124 32.76 1.41 -4.98
CA TRP A 124 33.95 1.89 -4.30
C TRP A 124 34.61 0.85 -3.40
N LEU A 125 33.81 0.07 -2.65
CA LEU A 125 34.31 -0.98 -1.75
C LEU A 125 34.77 -2.23 -2.50
N ASP A 126 34.16 -2.52 -3.61
CA ASP A 126 34.42 -3.63 -4.57
C ASP A 126 34.78 -4.98 -3.94
N ASN A 127 33.93 -5.44 -3.03
CA ASN A 127 34.08 -6.76 -2.42
C ASN A 127 32.73 -7.49 -2.30
N PRO A 128 32.73 -8.83 -2.17
CA PRO A 128 31.50 -9.62 -2.15
C PRO A 128 30.48 -9.22 -1.09
N LEU A 129 30.93 -8.80 0.11
CA LEU A 129 30.02 -8.37 1.18
C LEU A 129 29.34 -7.05 0.84
N ALA A 130 30.06 -6.10 0.23
CA ALA A 130 29.48 -4.84 -0.22
C ALA A 130 28.42 -5.06 -1.31
N TRP A 131 28.66 -5.95 -2.25
CA TRP A 131 27.70 -6.30 -3.30
C TRP A 131 26.45 -6.95 -2.73
N VAL A 132 26.59 -7.92 -1.81
CA VAL A 132 25.43 -8.55 -1.15
C VAL A 132 24.67 -7.53 -0.30
N ALA A 133 25.38 -6.69 0.46
CA ALA A 133 24.75 -5.65 1.27
C ALA A 133 23.97 -4.65 0.40
N ALA A 134 24.56 -4.18 -0.71
CA ALA A 134 23.90 -3.29 -1.65
C ALA A 134 22.64 -3.95 -2.25
N PHE A 135 22.74 -5.20 -2.70
CA PHE A 135 21.60 -5.95 -3.22
C PHE A 135 20.44 -6.00 -2.21
N LEU A 136 20.72 -6.30 -0.95
CA LEU A 136 19.71 -6.37 0.11
C LEU A 136 19.15 -4.98 0.46
N LEU A 137 19.99 -3.94 0.53
CA LEU A 137 19.59 -2.57 0.83
C LEU A 137 18.72 -1.95 -0.27
N MET A 138 18.84 -2.41 -1.51
CA MET A 138 17.96 -1.95 -2.58
C MET A 138 16.49 -2.36 -2.36
N GLY A 139 16.19 -3.39 -1.57
CA GLY A 139 14.83 -3.71 -1.17
C GLY A 139 14.15 -2.57 -0.37
N PRO A 140 14.72 -2.12 0.78
CA PRO A 140 14.27 -0.91 1.48
C PRO A 140 14.26 0.36 0.63
N VAL A 141 15.19 0.52 -0.32
CA VAL A 141 15.15 1.64 -1.27
C VAL A 141 13.87 1.60 -2.09
N HIS A 142 13.53 0.45 -2.70
CA HIS A 142 12.26 0.30 -3.42
C HIS A 142 11.03 0.51 -2.53
N ALA A 143 11.09 0.13 -1.25
CA ALA A 143 10.03 0.43 -0.29
C ALA A 143 9.80 1.94 -0.16
N ARG A 144 10.87 2.76 -0.08
CA ARG A 144 10.75 4.22 0.00
C ARG A 144 10.14 4.84 -1.24
N PHE A 145 10.54 4.38 -2.42
CA PHE A 145 9.90 4.79 -3.68
C PHE A 145 8.40 4.49 -3.66
N ALA A 146 8.02 3.26 -3.27
CA ALA A 146 6.63 2.84 -3.23
C ALA A 146 5.80 3.64 -2.21
N ILE A 147 6.36 3.95 -1.03
CA ILE A 147 5.64 4.69 0.01
C ILE A 147 5.47 6.18 -0.36
N LEU A 148 6.50 6.84 -0.92
CA LEU A 148 6.31 8.22 -1.39
C LEU A 148 5.39 8.28 -2.63
N ALA A 149 5.38 7.24 -3.47
CA ALA A 149 4.40 7.10 -4.55
C ALA A 149 2.96 6.92 -4.00
N HIS A 150 2.80 6.17 -2.91
CA HIS A 150 1.54 6.01 -2.19
C HIS A 150 1.05 7.37 -1.64
N GLU A 151 1.94 8.14 -1.02
CA GLU A 151 1.62 9.50 -0.53
C GLU A 151 1.20 10.42 -1.68
N ALA A 152 1.91 10.36 -2.81
CA ALA A 152 1.51 11.08 -4.02
C ALA A 152 0.16 10.58 -4.58
N ALA A 153 -0.17 9.30 -4.43
CA ALA A 153 -1.46 8.76 -4.83
C ALA A 153 -2.61 9.38 -4.01
N HIS A 154 -2.41 9.61 -2.72
CA HIS A 154 -3.33 10.38 -1.86
C HIS A 154 -3.33 11.89 -2.12
N LYS A 155 -2.47 12.38 -3.03
CA LYS A 155 -2.24 13.81 -3.28
C LYS A 155 -1.71 14.59 -2.07
N LEU A 156 -0.94 13.91 -1.22
CA LEU A 156 -0.40 14.44 0.04
C LEU A 156 1.10 14.70 -0.02
N LEU A 157 1.79 14.35 -1.13
CA LEU A 157 3.22 14.60 -1.28
C LEU A 157 3.53 16.09 -1.39
N PHE A 158 2.72 16.85 -2.16
CA PHE A 158 2.86 18.30 -2.31
C PHE A 158 1.50 18.99 -2.32
N THR A 159 1.48 20.26 -1.86
CA THR A 159 0.30 21.13 -1.90
C THR A 159 -0.12 21.42 -3.33
N ASN A 160 0.85 21.69 -4.23
CA ASN A 160 0.61 21.81 -5.66
C ASN A 160 0.37 20.43 -6.29
N LYS A 161 -0.87 20.18 -6.73
CA LYS A 161 -1.30 18.86 -7.22
C LYS A 161 -0.68 18.48 -8.57
N ARG A 162 -0.22 19.43 -9.37
CA ARG A 162 0.52 19.15 -10.63
C ARG A 162 1.92 18.62 -10.31
N TRP A 163 2.65 19.28 -9.40
CA TRP A 163 3.96 18.80 -8.94
C TRP A 163 3.85 17.48 -8.19
N ASN A 164 2.81 17.31 -7.35
CA ASN A 164 2.51 16.04 -6.69
C ASN A 164 2.43 14.88 -7.69
N ASP A 165 1.65 15.07 -8.76
CA ASP A 165 1.45 14.00 -9.76
C ASP A 165 2.68 13.82 -10.67
N LEU A 166 3.38 14.89 -11.03
CA LEU A 166 4.59 14.81 -11.85
C LEU A 166 5.70 14.03 -11.14
N VAL A 167 6.02 14.41 -9.90
CA VAL A 167 7.04 13.75 -9.08
C VAL A 167 6.60 12.33 -8.71
N GLY A 168 5.33 12.16 -8.31
CA GLY A 168 4.76 10.85 -7.99
C GLY A 168 4.84 9.87 -9.16
N LYS A 169 4.60 10.30 -10.39
CA LYS A 169 4.68 9.47 -11.60
C LYS A 169 6.12 9.21 -12.02
N TRP A 170 6.87 10.26 -12.31
CA TRP A 170 8.12 10.17 -13.06
C TRP A 170 9.34 9.88 -12.20
N LEU A 171 9.38 10.38 -10.95
CA LEU A 171 10.53 10.20 -10.08
C LEU A 171 10.35 9.05 -9.08
N LEU A 172 9.10 8.65 -8.77
CA LEU A 172 8.84 7.66 -7.74
C LEU A 172 8.20 6.37 -8.28
N SER A 173 7.06 6.46 -8.97
CA SER A 173 6.29 5.28 -9.36
C SER A 173 6.86 4.56 -10.57
N TYR A 174 7.10 5.26 -11.66
CA TYR A 174 7.56 4.63 -12.90
C TYR A 174 8.95 4.01 -12.78
N PRO A 175 9.95 4.64 -12.12
CA PRO A 175 11.22 3.96 -11.83
C PRO A 175 11.05 2.70 -10.99
N ALA A 176 10.06 2.67 -10.07
CA ALA A 176 9.71 1.49 -9.28
C ALA A 176 8.73 0.53 -9.99
N PHE A 177 8.52 0.68 -11.30
CA PHE A 177 7.62 -0.15 -12.13
C PHE A 177 6.15 -0.11 -11.69
N VAL A 178 5.69 0.97 -11.07
CA VAL A 178 4.31 1.13 -10.60
C VAL A 178 3.50 1.96 -11.60
N PRO A 179 2.37 1.47 -12.12
CA PRO A 179 1.45 2.22 -12.98
C PRO A 179 0.61 3.19 -12.13
N PHE A 180 1.12 4.37 -11.85
CA PHE A 180 0.66 5.33 -10.84
C PHE A 180 -0.85 5.57 -10.82
N ASP A 181 -1.46 5.90 -11.96
CA ASP A 181 -2.89 6.23 -12.01
C ASP A 181 -3.78 4.99 -11.76
N ALA A 182 -3.33 3.80 -12.21
CA ALA A 182 -4.00 2.54 -11.90
C ALA A 182 -3.85 2.20 -10.42
N TYR A 183 -2.64 2.36 -9.87
CA TYR A 183 -2.38 2.18 -8.44
C TYR A 183 -3.27 3.09 -7.59
N ARG A 184 -3.37 4.39 -7.92
CA ARG A 184 -4.24 5.34 -7.22
C ARG A 184 -5.69 4.84 -7.19
N ARG A 185 -6.24 4.42 -8.34
CA ARG A 185 -7.63 3.91 -8.40
C ARG A 185 -7.83 2.67 -7.54
N VAL A 186 -6.93 1.70 -7.65
CA VAL A 186 -6.95 0.46 -6.87
C VAL A 186 -6.86 0.78 -5.38
N HIS A 187 -5.95 1.66 -4.99
CA HIS A 187 -5.73 2.02 -3.60
C HIS A 187 -6.89 2.79 -2.98
N PHE A 188 -7.54 3.71 -3.72
CA PHE A 188 -8.77 4.34 -3.25
C PHE A 188 -9.96 3.37 -3.18
N ALA A 189 -10.02 2.38 -4.08
CA ALA A 189 -11.01 1.31 -3.99
C ALA A 189 -10.77 0.46 -2.73
N HIS A 190 -9.50 0.12 -2.41
CA HIS A 190 -9.14 -0.54 -1.17
C HIS A 190 -9.64 0.20 0.08
N HIS A 191 -9.36 1.51 0.22
CA HIS A 191 -9.86 2.30 1.36
C HIS A 191 -11.38 2.36 1.47
N ARG A 192 -12.09 2.29 0.35
CA ARG A 192 -13.56 2.33 0.31
C ARG A 192 -14.17 0.98 0.63
N GLU A 193 -13.62 -0.08 0.04
CA GLU A 193 -14.21 -1.42 0.05
C GLU A 193 -13.70 -2.33 1.18
N GLU A 194 -12.60 -2.01 1.80
CA GLU A 194 -11.88 -2.75 2.87
C GLU A 194 -12.57 -4.06 3.33
N PHE A 195 -12.10 -5.20 2.85
CA PHE A 195 -12.70 -6.53 3.01
C PHE A 195 -14.11 -6.72 2.39
N GLY A 196 -14.57 -5.75 1.60
CA GLY A 196 -15.82 -5.88 0.84
C GLY A 196 -15.66 -6.83 -0.35
N PRO A 197 -16.76 -7.11 -1.06
CA PRO A 197 -16.76 -8.04 -2.21
C PRO A 197 -15.88 -7.55 -3.38
N ASP A 198 -15.72 -6.24 -3.52
CA ASP A 198 -14.94 -5.61 -4.59
C ASP A 198 -13.54 -5.16 -4.13
N GLU A 199 -13.06 -5.68 -2.98
CA GLU A 199 -11.74 -5.37 -2.44
C GLU A 199 -10.61 -5.85 -3.37
N PRO A 200 -9.86 -4.93 -4.03
CA PRO A 200 -8.88 -5.33 -5.04
C PRO A 200 -7.65 -6.02 -4.48
N ASP A 201 -7.29 -5.75 -3.22
CA ASP A 201 -6.09 -6.26 -2.58
C ASP A 201 -6.32 -7.51 -1.72
N MET A 202 -7.56 -8.04 -1.70
CA MET A 202 -7.95 -9.21 -0.91
C MET A 202 -6.98 -10.39 -1.09
N ASN A 203 -6.49 -10.66 -2.29
CA ASN A 203 -5.55 -11.75 -2.59
C ASN A 203 -4.19 -11.63 -1.87
N LEU A 204 -3.83 -10.45 -1.35
CA LEU A 204 -2.58 -10.24 -0.63
C LEU A 204 -2.67 -10.76 0.81
N TYR A 205 -3.83 -10.62 1.46
CA TYR A 205 -4.00 -10.83 2.89
C TYR A 205 -5.21 -11.71 3.29
N ALA A 206 -6.00 -12.22 2.34
CA ALA A 206 -7.07 -13.18 2.65
C ALA A 206 -6.53 -14.50 3.20
N GLY A 207 -7.37 -15.15 4.03
CA GLY A 207 -7.15 -16.49 4.55
C GLY A 207 -6.13 -16.62 5.69
N TYR A 208 -5.61 -15.52 6.21
CA TYR A 208 -4.75 -15.54 7.41
C TYR A 208 -5.59 -15.74 8.69
N PRO A 209 -5.02 -16.36 9.74
CA PRO A 209 -3.68 -16.95 9.82
C PRO A 209 -3.53 -18.20 8.95
N ILE A 210 -2.32 -18.44 8.44
CA ILE A 210 -1.98 -19.58 7.58
C ILE A 210 -0.99 -20.52 8.27
N THR A 211 -0.75 -21.71 7.70
CA THR A 211 0.24 -22.64 8.24
C THR A 211 1.67 -22.14 7.98
N ARG A 212 2.64 -22.60 8.79
CA ARG A 212 4.07 -22.27 8.61
C ARG A 212 4.58 -22.71 7.24
N GLY A 213 4.10 -23.85 6.74
CA GLY A 213 4.43 -24.37 5.40
C GLY A 213 3.97 -23.44 4.30
N SER A 214 2.71 -22.98 4.36
CA SER A 214 2.14 -22.00 3.42
C SER A 214 2.87 -20.67 3.47
N PHE A 215 3.19 -20.17 4.67
CA PHE A 215 3.95 -18.92 4.82
C PHE A 215 5.34 -19.02 4.16
N ARG A 216 6.10 -20.10 4.44
CA ARG A 216 7.43 -20.32 3.81
C ARG A 216 7.33 -20.42 2.29
N ARG A 217 6.31 -21.12 1.75
CA ARG A 217 6.08 -21.24 0.31
C ARG A 217 5.83 -19.87 -0.33
N LYS A 218 5.01 -19.00 0.29
CA LYS A 218 4.76 -17.64 -0.19
C LYS A 218 6.04 -16.79 -0.17
N MET A 219 6.81 -16.81 0.94
CA MET A 219 8.08 -16.08 1.05
C MET A 219 9.12 -16.56 0.01
N ARG A 220 9.28 -17.87 -0.14
CA ARG A 220 10.19 -18.46 -1.14
C ARG A 220 9.80 -18.08 -2.57
N ARG A 221 8.51 -18.09 -2.90
CA ARG A 221 8.01 -17.65 -4.21
C ARG A 221 8.43 -16.22 -4.53
N ASP A 222 8.31 -15.32 -3.55
CA ASP A 222 8.64 -13.91 -3.70
C ASP A 222 10.17 -13.69 -3.71
N ALA A 223 10.91 -14.35 -2.82
CA ALA A 223 12.38 -14.29 -2.78
C ALA A 223 13.05 -14.84 -4.06
N LEU A 224 12.45 -15.84 -4.69
CA LEU A 224 12.92 -16.38 -5.99
C LEU A 224 12.43 -15.55 -7.20
N GLY A 225 11.84 -14.38 -6.99
CA GLY A 225 11.43 -13.45 -8.04
C GLY A 225 10.22 -13.88 -8.87
N ARG A 226 9.54 -15.00 -8.54
CA ARG A 226 8.39 -15.49 -9.33
C ARG A 226 7.24 -14.49 -9.38
N SER A 227 6.93 -13.84 -8.26
CA SER A 227 5.91 -12.78 -8.19
C SER A 227 6.37 -11.52 -8.93
N GLY A 228 7.64 -11.13 -8.78
CA GLY A 228 8.22 -10.01 -9.51
C GLY A 228 8.20 -10.23 -11.02
N TRP A 229 8.59 -11.42 -11.46
CA TRP A 229 8.55 -11.80 -12.88
C TRP A 229 7.13 -11.77 -13.46
N LYS A 230 6.12 -12.26 -12.71
CA LYS A 230 4.72 -12.15 -13.13
C LYS A 230 4.33 -10.69 -13.40
N ASN A 231 4.72 -9.78 -12.52
CA ASN A 231 4.43 -8.35 -12.68
C ASN A 231 5.20 -7.74 -13.86
N LEU A 232 6.48 -8.05 -14.01
CA LEU A 232 7.29 -7.57 -15.14
C LEU A 232 6.74 -8.09 -16.47
N ARG A 233 6.40 -9.38 -16.55
CA ARG A 233 5.78 -9.98 -17.74
C ARG A 233 4.44 -9.31 -18.07
N GLY A 234 3.64 -8.96 -17.04
CA GLY A 234 2.40 -8.19 -17.22
C GLY A 234 2.66 -6.82 -17.86
N LEU A 235 3.69 -6.10 -17.38
CA LEU A 235 4.10 -4.81 -17.96
C LEU A 235 4.56 -4.98 -19.41
N LEU A 236 5.39 -6.00 -19.72
CA LEU A 236 5.87 -6.26 -21.06
C LEU A 236 4.73 -6.68 -22.00
N SER A 237 3.78 -7.49 -21.53
CA SER A 237 2.61 -7.88 -22.33
C SER A 237 1.68 -6.69 -22.62
N ALA A 238 1.65 -5.68 -21.74
CA ALA A 238 0.88 -4.45 -21.96
C ALA A 238 1.35 -3.65 -23.20
N LEU A 239 2.60 -3.88 -23.68
CA LEU A 239 3.10 -3.29 -24.93
C LEU A 239 2.30 -3.74 -26.17
N ARG A 240 1.65 -4.91 -26.10
CA ARG A 240 0.81 -5.43 -27.18
C ARG A 240 -0.60 -4.84 -27.17
N SER A 241 -1.03 -4.23 -26.05
CA SER A 241 -2.35 -3.61 -25.91
C SER A 241 -2.34 -2.17 -26.39
N ARG A 242 -3.24 -1.80 -27.31
CA ARG A 242 -3.36 -0.40 -27.78
C ARG A 242 -3.62 0.58 -26.65
N THR A 243 -4.41 0.20 -25.65
CA THR A 243 -4.81 1.05 -24.51
C THR A 243 -3.76 1.12 -23.41
N ALA A 244 -3.08 0.00 -23.12
CA ALA A 244 -2.09 -0.07 -22.04
C ALA A 244 -0.66 0.29 -22.48
N ARG A 245 -0.35 0.17 -23.79
CA ARG A 245 0.99 0.45 -24.36
C ARG A 245 1.56 1.82 -24.01
N PRO A 246 0.81 2.95 -24.09
CA PRO A 246 1.38 4.26 -23.76
C PRO A 246 1.88 4.34 -22.31
N LEU A 247 1.17 3.70 -21.36
CA LEU A 247 1.61 3.65 -19.97
C LEU A 247 2.83 2.75 -19.80
N ALA A 248 2.82 1.57 -20.42
CA ALA A 248 3.96 0.65 -20.38
C ALA A 248 5.24 1.32 -20.93
N LEU A 249 5.15 2.04 -22.06
CA LEU A 249 6.28 2.79 -22.63
C LEU A 249 6.79 3.88 -21.68
N ARG A 250 5.90 4.63 -21.00
CA ARG A 250 6.32 5.63 -20.00
C ARG A 250 7.07 5.01 -18.83
N ILE A 251 6.59 3.86 -18.34
CA ILE A 251 7.26 3.12 -17.24
C ILE A 251 8.63 2.62 -17.70
N LEU A 252 8.73 2.08 -18.90
CA LEU A 252 10.01 1.62 -19.46
C LEU A 252 10.95 2.79 -19.76
N ALA A 253 10.46 3.92 -20.30
CA ALA A 253 11.26 5.12 -20.49
C ALA A 253 11.82 5.68 -19.18
N ALA A 254 11.05 5.62 -18.09
CA ALA A 254 11.53 6.04 -16.77
C ALA A 254 12.69 5.17 -16.25
N GLN A 255 12.88 3.95 -16.77
CA GLN A 255 14.04 3.12 -16.41
C GLN A 255 15.36 3.73 -16.91
N LEU A 256 15.30 4.58 -17.94
CA LEU A 256 16.47 5.31 -18.43
C LEU A 256 17.07 6.26 -17.36
N LEU A 257 16.27 6.72 -16.39
CA LEU A 257 16.75 7.51 -15.26
C LEU A 257 17.80 6.76 -14.41
N VAL A 258 17.77 5.43 -14.43
CA VAL A 258 18.73 4.58 -13.71
C VAL A 258 19.76 4.00 -14.69
N LEU A 259 19.30 3.50 -15.85
CA LEU A 259 20.17 2.82 -16.81
C LEU A 259 21.21 3.78 -17.44
N VAL A 260 20.80 4.99 -17.83
CA VAL A 260 21.71 5.95 -18.48
C VAL A 260 22.89 6.35 -17.58
N PRO A 261 22.68 6.79 -16.31
CA PRO A 261 23.81 7.08 -15.42
C PRO A 261 24.76 5.89 -15.23
N LEU A 262 24.23 4.67 -15.09
CA LEU A 262 25.05 3.46 -14.96
C LEU A 262 25.83 3.16 -16.24
N THR A 263 25.25 3.40 -17.40
CA THR A 263 25.95 3.26 -18.70
C THR A 263 27.07 4.28 -18.84
N LEU A 264 26.83 5.53 -18.44
CA LEU A 264 27.85 6.60 -18.50
C LEU A 264 29.06 6.35 -17.59
N VAL A 265 28.86 5.66 -16.46
CA VAL A 265 29.97 5.21 -15.60
C VAL A 265 30.55 3.85 -16.00
N GLY A 266 30.15 3.32 -17.16
CA GLY A 266 30.67 2.05 -17.69
C GLY A 266 30.16 0.79 -17.02
N ARG A 267 29.07 0.85 -16.23
CA ARG A 267 28.56 -0.27 -15.43
C ARG A 267 27.06 -0.55 -15.67
N PRO A 268 26.60 -0.69 -16.95
CA PRO A 268 25.16 -0.88 -17.24
C PRO A 268 24.59 -2.17 -16.65
N GLU A 269 25.42 -3.21 -16.40
CA GLU A 269 25.00 -4.47 -15.78
C GLU A 269 24.42 -4.27 -14.37
N LEU A 270 24.84 -3.22 -13.66
CA LEU A 270 24.34 -2.93 -12.31
C LEU A 270 22.85 -2.56 -12.30
N TYR A 271 22.32 -2.11 -13.46
CA TYR A 271 20.87 -1.97 -13.60
C TYR A 271 20.15 -3.32 -13.35
N LEU A 272 20.65 -4.41 -13.91
CA LEU A 272 20.07 -5.72 -13.71
C LEU A 272 20.29 -6.22 -12.28
N PHE A 273 21.51 -6.10 -11.74
CA PHE A 273 21.88 -6.70 -10.46
C PHE A 273 21.45 -5.88 -9.25
N LEU A 274 21.49 -4.55 -9.29
CA LEU A 274 21.21 -3.70 -8.14
C LEU A 274 19.92 -2.86 -8.26
N TRP A 275 19.25 -2.85 -9.42
CA TRP A 275 17.95 -2.22 -9.56
C TRP A 275 16.84 -3.23 -9.81
N LEU A 276 16.91 -3.95 -10.92
CA LEU A 276 15.84 -4.85 -11.34
C LEU A 276 15.75 -6.11 -10.47
N ALA A 277 16.86 -6.79 -10.20
CA ALA A 277 16.83 -8.04 -9.43
C ALA A 277 16.36 -7.86 -7.98
N PRO A 278 16.78 -6.84 -7.21
CA PRO A 278 16.20 -6.54 -5.89
C PRO A 278 14.72 -6.19 -5.97
N TRP A 279 14.26 -5.49 -7.02
CA TRP A 279 12.84 -5.22 -7.24
C TRP A 279 12.05 -6.50 -7.50
N LEU A 280 12.59 -7.45 -8.24
CA LEU A 280 11.97 -8.74 -8.52
C LEU A 280 11.89 -9.64 -7.29
N THR A 281 12.81 -9.50 -6.32
CA THR A 281 13.06 -10.44 -5.22
C THR A 281 12.86 -9.79 -3.84
N VAL A 282 13.85 -9.07 -3.34
CA VAL A 282 13.89 -8.51 -1.96
C VAL A 282 12.68 -7.61 -1.70
N TRP A 283 12.38 -6.71 -2.63
CA TRP A 283 11.21 -5.84 -2.52
C TRP A 283 9.90 -6.62 -2.45
N ARG A 284 9.76 -7.74 -3.20
CA ARG A 284 8.53 -8.55 -3.15
C ARG A 284 8.31 -9.17 -1.78
N VAL A 285 9.38 -9.63 -1.14
CA VAL A 285 9.33 -10.15 0.24
C VAL A 285 8.91 -9.04 1.21
N ILE A 286 9.58 -7.87 1.14
CA ILE A 286 9.25 -6.71 2.00
C ILE A 286 7.79 -6.29 1.81
N ASN A 287 7.35 -6.14 0.56
CA ASN A 287 5.97 -5.72 0.26
C ASN A 287 4.93 -6.72 0.78
N ARG A 288 5.18 -8.04 0.64
CA ARG A 288 4.28 -9.05 1.21
C ARG A 288 4.25 -8.99 2.73
N LEU A 289 5.42 -8.95 3.38
CA LEU A 289 5.51 -8.89 4.85
C LEU A 289 4.79 -7.66 5.40
N ARG A 290 4.84 -6.53 4.67
CA ARG A 290 4.11 -5.32 4.99
C ARG A 290 2.60 -5.53 4.81
N ALA A 291 2.15 -5.94 3.63
CA ALA A 291 0.72 -6.06 3.32
C ALA A 291 -0.03 -7.00 4.29
N ILE A 292 0.56 -8.16 4.63
CA ILE A 292 -0.07 -9.07 5.60
C ILE A 292 -0.02 -8.53 7.04
N ALA A 293 0.95 -7.67 7.36
CA ALA A 293 1.01 -7.02 8.67
C ALA A 293 0.07 -5.82 8.77
N GLU A 294 -0.45 -5.33 7.67
CA GLU A 294 -1.45 -4.27 7.64
C GLU A 294 -2.86 -4.83 7.84
N HIS A 295 -3.24 -5.91 7.13
CA HIS A 295 -4.61 -6.39 7.04
C HIS A 295 -4.81 -7.90 7.23
N GLY A 296 -3.74 -8.70 7.38
CA GLY A 296 -3.84 -10.17 7.37
C GLY A 296 -4.76 -10.74 8.44
N GLY A 297 -5.83 -11.43 8.06
CA GLY A 297 -6.76 -12.08 8.98
C GLY A 297 -7.74 -11.16 9.70
N MET A 298 -7.81 -9.90 9.28
CA MET A 298 -8.82 -8.94 9.72
C MET A 298 -10.13 -9.12 8.94
N THR A 299 -11.17 -8.32 9.23
CA THR A 299 -12.51 -8.44 8.65
C THR A 299 -13.11 -7.10 8.26
N ALA A 300 -14.16 -7.11 7.43
CA ALA A 300 -14.93 -5.92 7.08
C ALA A 300 -15.55 -5.28 8.33
N SER A 301 -15.29 -4.00 8.55
CA SER A 301 -15.86 -3.23 9.65
C SER A 301 -15.76 -1.72 9.40
N LYS A 302 -16.66 -0.96 10.03
CA LYS A 302 -16.52 0.50 10.17
C LYS A 302 -15.48 0.87 11.24
N ASP A 303 -15.27 0.00 12.21
CA ASP A 303 -14.22 0.14 13.22
C ASP A 303 -12.88 -0.31 12.63
N ARG A 304 -11.97 0.64 12.43
CA ARG A 304 -10.67 0.40 11.81
C ARG A 304 -9.74 -0.50 12.64
N ARG A 305 -10.03 -0.70 13.93
CA ARG A 305 -9.33 -1.65 14.80
C ARG A 305 -9.62 -3.11 14.42
N LEU A 306 -10.71 -3.36 13.66
CA LEU A 306 -11.08 -4.67 13.14
C LEU A 306 -10.63 -4.89 11.68
N THR A 307 -10.13 -3.84 11.01
CA THR A 307 -9.66 -3.94 9.61
C THR A 307 -8.14 -3.83 9.50
N THR A 308 -7.46 -3.30 10.52
CA THR A 308 -6.04 -2.92 10.43
C THR A 308 -5.30 -3.27 11.72
N HIS A 309 -4.18 -3.98 11.59
CA HIS A 309 -3.32 -4.27 12.74
C HIS A 309 -2.60 -3.03 13.25
N HIS A 310 -2.35 -3.03 14.55
CA HIS A 310 -1.52 -2.04 15.21
C HIS A 310 -0.21 -2.70 15.70
N VAL A 311 0.95 -2.11 15.34
CA VAL A 311 2.27 -2.68 15.63
C VAL A 311 3.21 -1.61 16.15
N ARG A 312 3.96 -1.89 17.20
CA ARG A 312 4.99 -1.00 17.74
C ARG A 312 6.06 -0.67 16.69
N GLN A 313 6.31 0.63 16.50
CA GLN A 313 7.24 1.11 15.50
C GLN A 313 8.67 1.14 16.05
N THR A 314 9.48 0.17 15.65
CA THR A 314 10.93 0.16 15.95
C THR A 314 11.73 0.87 14.86
N TRP A 315 12.96 1.31 15.19
CA TRP A 315 13.86 1.91 14.21
C TRP A 315 14.13 0.97 13.02
N ALA A 316 14.39 -0.31 13.28
CA ALA A 316 14.64 -1.31 12.23
C ALA A 316 13.42 -1.50 11.32
N ALA A 317 12.21 -1.56 11.89
CA ALA A 317 10.99 -1.65 11.09
C ALA A 317 10.80 -0.42 10.20
N ARG A 318 11.02 0.79 10.73
CA ARG A 318 10.95 2.04 9.95
C ARG A 318 12.04 2.14 8.88
N PHE A 319 13.20 1.53 9.12
CA PHE A 319 14.26 1.52 8.12
C PHE A 319 13.98 0.55 6.98
N VAL A 320 13.55 -0.70 7.27
CA VAL A 320 13.46 -1.79 6.29
C VAL A 320 12.06 -1.93 5.70
N LEU A 321 11.01 -1.87 6.54
CA LEU A 321 9.67 -2.36 6.19
C LEU A 321 8.67 -1.23 5.93
N VAL A 322 8.58 -0.26 6.84
CA VAL A 322 7.54 0.78 6.90
C VAL A 322 8.13 2.20 7.00
N PRO A 323 8.94 2.63 6.01
CA PRO A 323 9.50 3.97 6.01
C PRO A 323 8.41 5.04 6.01
N PHE A 324 8.79 6.28 6.32
CA PHE A 324 7.90 7.45 6.26
C PHE A 324 6.63 7.28 7.12
N HIS A 325 6.78 6.71 8.31
CA HIS A 325 5.69 6.57 9.29
C HIS A 325 4.47 5.75 8.81
N THR A 326 4.56 5.02 7.69
CA THR A 326 3.44 4.19 7.20
C THR A 326 3.10 3.02 8.10
N GLY A 327 3.94 2.71 9.08
CA GLY A 327 3.61 1.72 10.12
C GLY A 327 2.50 2.16 11.08
N TRP A 328 2.14 3.45 11.15
CA TRP A 328 0.91 3.91 11.80
C TRP A 328 -0.29 3.72 10.86
N HIS A 329 -0.42 2.51 10.34
CA HIS A 329 -1.37 2.18 9.28
C HIS A 329 -2.83 2.30 9.74
N LEU A 330 -3.12 1.97 11.00
CA LEU A 330 -4.43 2.20 11.61
C LEU A 330 -4.83 3.69 11.53
N ALA A 331 -3.93 4.60 11.91
CA ALA A 331 -4.20 6.04 11.83
C ALA A 331 -4.41 6.49 10.37
N HIS A 332 -3.67 5.90 9.41
CA HIS A 332 -3.86 6.16 7.98
C HIS A 332 -5.26 5.72 7.50
N HIS A 333 -5.77 4.56 7.94
CA HIS A 333 -7.11 4.10 7.60
C HIS A 333 -8.22 4.86 8.33
N VAL A 334 -7.95 5.43 9.50
CA VAL A 334 -8.89 6.34 10.20
C VAL A 334 -9.10 7.63 9.40
N ASP A 335 -8.03 8.28 8.92
CA ASP A 335 -8.12 9.44 8.03
C ASP A 335 -7.00 9.43 6.99
N MET A 336 -7.28 8.87 5.82
CA MET A 336 -6.36 8.78 4.68
C MET A 336 -5.95 10.14 4.09
N GLY A 337 -6.54 11.24 4.56
CA GLY A 337 -6.18 12.61 4.18
C GLY A 337 -5.10 13.23 5.07
N VAL A 338 -4.62 12.53 6.10
CA VAL A 338 -3.53 12.97 6.96
C VAL A 338 -2.19 12.57 6.34
N PRO A 339 -1.28 13.54 6.03
CA PRO A 339 0.04 13.23 5.50
C PRO A 339 0.84 12.34 6.45
N TRP A 340 1.72 11.49 5.87
CA TRP A 340 2.52 10.51 6.62
C TRP A 340 3.29 11.11 7.80
N ARG A 341 3.72 12.39 7.71
CA ARG A 341 4.43 13.09 8.79
C ARG A 341 3.58 13.29 10.03
N ASN A 342 2.28 13.42 9.86
CA ASN A 342 1.32 13.72 10.91
C ASN A 342 0.57 12.46 11.41
N LEU A 343 0.78 11.29 10.79
CA LEU A 343 0.20 10.02 11.27
C LEU A 343 0.56 9.70 12.72
N PRO A 344 1.82 9.92 13.19
CA PRO A 344 2.13 9.74 14.61
C PRO A 344 1.32 10.63 15.53
N ALA A 345 1.04 11.89 15.13
CA ALA A 345 0.23 12.80 15.93
C ALA A 345 -1.24 12.33 16.00
N LEU A 346 -1.83 11.91 14.87
CA LEU A 346 -3.16 11.30 14.89
C LEU A 346 -3.18 10.04 15.75
N HIS A 347 -2.17 9.18 15.64
CA HIS A 347 -2.07 8.01 16.49
C HIS A 347 -2.04 8.36 17.98
N HIS A 348 -1.30 9.40 18.38
CA HIS A 348 -1.28 9.88 19.76
C HIS A 348 -2.66 10.32 20.25
N GLU A 349 -3.48 10.98 19.42
CA GLU A 349 -4.86 11.34 19.76
C GLU A 349 -5.72 10.09 19.99
N LEU A 350 -5.59 9.07 19.15
CA LEU A 350 -6.31 7.79 19.29
C LEU A 350 -5.95 7.06 20.59
N VAL A 351 -4.66 7.10 20.99
CA VAL A 351 -4.19 6.53 22.25
C VAL A 351 -4.65 7.36 23.45
N ALA A 352 -4.52 8.68 23.37
CA ALA A 352 -4.95 9.59 24.45
C ALA A 352 -6.46 9.50 24.73
N ALA A 353 -7.27 9.28 23.70
CA ALA A 353 -8.69 9.00 23.84
C ALA A 353 -9.02 7.64 24.46
N GLY A 354 -8.02 6.76 24.63
CA GLY A 354 -8.24 5.39 25.09
C GLY A 354 -8.86 4.47 24.03
N TRP A 355 -8.99 4.91 22.78
CA TRP A 355 -9.53 4.11 21.68
C TRP A 355 -8.52 3.05 21.18
N VAL A 356 -7.24 3.39 21.16
CA VAL A 356 -6.14 2.44 20.96
C VAL A 356 -5.54 2.12 22.34
N VAL A 357 -5.73 0.89 22.81
CA VAL A 357 -5.22 0.42 24.09
C VAL A 357 -3.92 -0.39 23.92
N PRO A 358 -3.05 -0.46 24.96
CA PRO A 358 -1.77 -1.18 24.85
C PRO A 358 -1.89 -2.65 24.39
N GLY A 359 -2.96 -3.34 24.79
CA GLY A 359 -3.21 -4.74 24.40
C GLY A 359 -3.55 -4.93 22.92
N LEU A 360 -3.95 -3.88 22.23
CA LEU A 360 -4.21 -3.89 20.79
C LEU A 360 -2.90 -3.87 19.97
N GLU A 361 -1.80 -3.37 20.57
CA GLU A 361 -0.51 -3.22 19.90
C GLU A 361 0.30 -4.51 19.94
N TYR A 362 0.67 -5.04 18.77
CA TYR A 362 1.70 -6.08 18.70
C TYR A 362 3.08 -5.49 19.07
N PRO A 363 3.87 -6.16 19.91
CA PRO A 363 5.16 -5.64 20.38
C PRO A 363 6.21 -5.53 19.26
N SER A 364 6.01 -6.22 18.14
CA SER A 364 6.89 -6.16 16.96
C SER A 364 6.23 -6.81 15.75
N TYR A 365 6.70 -6.48 14.54
CA TYR A 365 6.33 -7.19 13.31
C TYR A 365 6.64 -8.69 13.37
N ARG A 366 7.72 -9.08 14.05
CA ARG A 366 8.05 -10.49 14.26
C ARG A 366 6.95 -11.22 15.04
N ALA A 367 6.40 -10.60 16.08
CA ALA A 367 5.31 -11.16 16.86
C ALA A 367 4.04 -11.31 16.04
N LEU A 368 3.69 -10.26 15.26
CA LEU A 368 2.54 -10.30 14.37
C LEU A 368 2.70 -11.38 13.28
N TRP A 369 3.86 -11.48 12.62
CA TRP A 369 4.09 -12.56 11.64
C TRP A 369 4.09 -13.95 12.26
N ALA A 370 4.47 -14.08 13.54
CA ALA A 370 4.33 -15.36 14.26
C ALA A 370 2.85 -15.73 14.44
N ALA A 371 2.00 -14.76 14.77
CA ALA A 371 0.55 -14.96 14.86
C ALA A 371 -0.06 -15.26 13.48
N LEU A 372 0.30 -14.51 12.43
CA LEU A 372 -0.19 -14.71 11.05
C LEU A 372 0.17 -16.09 10.46
N ARG A 373 1.13 -16.82 11.03
CA ARG A 373 1.53 -18.19 10.61
C ARG A 373 1.27 -19.24 11.68
N SER A 374 0.27 -19.02 12.53
CA SER A 374 -0.01 -19.87 13.68
C SER A 374 -0.99 -21.02 13.40
N ARG A 375 -1.65 -21.04 12.22
CA ARG A 375 -2.59 -22.13 11.89
C ARG A 375 -1.87 -23.48 11.96
N PRO A 376 -2.41 -24.50 12.65
CA PRO A 376 -1.87 -25.86 12.63
C PRO A 376 -1.81 -26.43 11.20
N ASP A 377 -0.81 -27.25 10.91
CA ASP A 377 -0.78 -28.03 9.67
C ASP A 377 -1.84 -29.15 9.76
N ALA A 378 -2.55 -29.46 8.67
CA ALA A 378 -3.67 -30.41 8.62
C ALA A 378 -3.28 -31.88 8.96
N THR A 379 -2.00 -32.15 9.17
CA THR A 379 -1.47 -33.49 9.52
C THR A 379 -1.22 -33.70 11.00
N ALA A 380 -1.65 -32.77 11.86
CA ALA A 380 -1.48 -32.84 13.32
C ALA A 380 -2.81 -33.11 14.07
N ALA A 381 -3.84 -33.62 13.36
CA ALA A 381 -5.09 -34.10 13.92
C ALA A 381 -5.26 -35.59 13.66
#